data_10b2252dcfc37acf8ef3467870fd16c9
#
_entry.id   10b2252dcfc37acf8ef3467870fd16c9
#
_cell.length_a   1.000
_cell.length_b   1.000
_cell.length_c   1.000
_cell.angle_alpha   90.00
_cell.angle_beta   90.00
_cell.angle_gamma   90.00
#
_symmetry.space_group_name_H-M   'P 1'
#
loop_
_entity.id
_entity.type
_entity.pdbx_description
1 polymer ?
#
loop_
_entity_poly.entity_id
_entity_poly.type
_entity_poly.pdbx_seq_one_letter_code
_entity_poly.pdbx_strand_id
1 'polypeptide(L)'
;TAYEIVSRDWSSDVCSSDLEDATQPTKHDFGKDIIPSLIHKVPVYAYRFYDENKKASKYWRDVGTLDAYFEANMDLCGVTPEFNLYDPEWPLRTYQPQAPPAKFVFAEQGRRCGQALDSVISPGCIVSGSTINGSVLCPNVRVHSFCEIDQSILMPGVRVGRHARIRRAIIDRDVLVPRGAVIGYYSDEDRRRHTVTDGGVVVVTANDEPYIAPIDERALAAELA
;
A
#
# COMPACT_ATOMS: atom_id res chain seq x y z
N THR A 1 -20.10 10.57 3.19
CA THR A 1 -19.85 12.00 2.99
C THR A 1 -18.85 12.45 4.03
N ALA A 2 -17.63 12.77 3.64
CA ALA A 2 -16.62 13.28 4.56
C ALA A 2 -16.92 14.73 4.89
N TYR A 3 -16.89 15.06 6.17
CA TYR A 3 -17.00 16.43 6.65
C TYR A 3 -15.68 16.78 7.34
N GLU A 4 -15.03 17.83 6.87
CA GLU A 4 -13.92 18.45 7.56
C GLU A 4 -14.48 19.49 8.53
N ILE A 5 -14.08 19.43 9.78
CA ILE A 5 -14.48 20.38 10.81
C ILE A 5 -13.45 21.51 10.81
N VAL A 6 -13.87 22.68 10.40
CA VAL A 6 -13.04 23.88 10.43
C VAL A 6 -13.52 24.81 11.54
N SER A 7 -12.73 24.98 12.58
CA SER A 7 -12.87 26.07 13.55
C SER A 7 -12.14 27.32 13.02
N ARG A 8 -12.74 28.49 13.19
CA ARG A 8 -12.17 29.78 12.72
C ARG A 8 -10.88 30.18 13.41
N ASP A 9 -10.54 29.54 14.52
CA ASP A 9 -9.32 29.79 15.28
C ASP A 9 -8.59 28.48 15.55
N TRP A 10 -7.95 28.01 14.49
CA TRP A 10 -7.34 26.65 14.40
C TRP A 10 -6.25 26.33 15.41
N SER A 11 -5.69 27.36 16.07
CA SER A 11 -4.47 27.14 16.87
C SER A 11 -4.68 27.07 18.38
N SER A 12 -5.79 27.58 18.91
CA SER A 12 -5.97 27.62 20.37
C SER A 12 -7.04 26.68 20.90
N ASP A 13 -8.21 26.61 20.24
CA ASP A 13 -9.36 25.92 20.82
C ASP A 13 -9.33 24.40 20.62
N VAL A 14 -8.81 23.91 19.49
CA VAL A 14 -8.68 22.47 19.26
C VAL A 14 -7.59 21.87 20.15
N CYS A 15 -6.43 22.55 20.26
CA CYS A 15 -5.35 22.10 21.14
C CYS A 15 -5.77 22.15 22.63
N SER A 16 -6.60 23.11 23.04
CA SER A 16 -7.14 23.18 24.40
C SER A 16 -8.05 22.01 24.70
N SER A 17 -8.89 21.61 23.74
CA SER A 17 -9.83 20.51 23.89
C SER A 17 -9.14 19.17 23.95
N ASP A 18 -8.05 18.97 23.18
CA ASP A 18 -7.22 17.77 23.27
C ASP A 18 -6.55 17.65 24.63
N LEU A 19 -6.04 18.76 25.15
CA LEU A 19 -5.39 18.81 26.47
C LEU A 19 -6.41 18.58 27.59
N GLU A 20 -7.63 19.12 27.47
CA GLU A 20 -8.73 18.84 28.41
C GLU A 20 -9.12 17.37 28.36
N ASP A 21 -9.28 16.79 27.16
CA ASP A 21 -9.65 15.39 26.99
C ASP A 21 -8.55 14.45 27.49
N ALA A 22 -7.27 14.83 27.34
CA ALA A 22 -6.14 14.06 27.86
C ALA A 22 -6.17 13.85 29.37
N THR A 23 -6.92 14.69 30.10
CA THR A 23 -7.13 14.55 31.56
C THR A 23 -8.34 13.68 31.92
N GLN A 24 -9.15 13.29 30.96
CA GLN A 24 -10.37 12.52 31.13
C GLN A 24 -10.16 11.03 30.79
N PRO A 25 -10.91 10.11 31.40
CA PRO A 25 -10.84 8.69 31.08
C PRO A 25 -11.62 8.36 29.79
N THR A 26 -11.27 8.98 28.70
CA THR A 26 -11.85 8.76 27.36
C THR A 26 -10.94 7.89 26.52
N LYS A 27 -11.32 7.61 25.27
CA LYS A 27 -10.46 6.95 24.28
C LYS A 27 -9.62 7.95 23.47
N HIS A 28 -9.76 9.23 23.75
CA HIS A 28 -9.09 10.34 23.06
C HIS A 28 -9.37 10.35 21.56
N ASP A 29 -10.57 9.90 21.17
CA ASP A 29 -11.01 9.83 19.78
C ASP A 29 -11.72 11.14 19.41
N PHE A 30 -11.26 11.80 18.35
CA PHE A 30 -11.83 13.06 17.89
C PHE A 30 -13.33 12.96 17.59
N GLY A 31 -13.74 11.89 16.89
CA GLY A 31 -15.11 11.68 16.46
C GLY A 31 -16.04 11.21 17.54
N LYS A 32 -15.53 10.47 18.54
CA LYS A 32 -16.34 9.85 19.58
C LYS A 32 -16.36 10.61 20.89
N ASP A 33 -15.26 11.24 21.24
CA ASP A 33 -15.07 11.89 22.54
C ASP A 33 -14.99 13.42 22.41
N ILE A 34 -14.04 13.95 21.63
CA ILE A 34 -13.71 15.37 21.60
C ILE A 34 -14.80 16.20 20.92
N ILE A 35 -15.16 15.88 19.67
CA ILE A 35 -16.18 16.63 18.92
C ILE A 35 -17.55 16.60 19.63
N PRO A 36 -18.08 15.45 20.09
CA PRO A 36 -19.33 15.43 20.83
C PRO A 36 -19.29 16.29 22.10
N SER A 37 -18.16 16.34 22.79
CA SER A 37 -18.01 17.20 23.97
C SER A 37 -18.00 18.70 23.65
N LEU A 38 -17.52 19.07 22.44
CA LEU A 38 -17.41 20.46 21.99
C LEU A 38 -18.74 21.02 21.47
N ILE A 39 -19.60 20.21 20.84
CA ILE A 39 -20.87 20.65 20.25
C ILE A 39 -21.75 21.39 21.26
N HIS A 40 -21.65 21.05 22.53
CA HIS A 40 -22.42 21.68 23.61
C HIS A 40 -21.73 22.89 24.26
N LYS A 41 -20.44 23.10 23.97
CA LYS A 41 -19.63 24.17 24.58
C LYS A 41 -19.38 25.34 23.64
N VAL A 42 -19.14 25.06 22.35
CA VAL A 42 -18.80 26.04 21.32
C VAL A 42 -19.58 25.80 20.04
N PRO A 43 -19.77 26.80 19.17
CA PRO A 43 -20.35 26.58 17.85
C PRO A 43 -19.43 25.70 16.98
N VAL A 44 -19.90 24.54 16.60
CA VAL A 44 -19.20 23.60 15.70
C VAL A 44 -19.90 23.60 14.34
N TYR A 45 -19.16 23.83 13.28
CA TYR A 45 -19.68 23.90 11.92
C TYR A 45 -19.12 22.78 11.07
N ALA A 46 -19.98 22.12 10.28
CA ALA A 46 -19.55 21.14 9.29
C ALA A 46 -19.16 21.85 7.99
N TYR A 47 -17.95 21.62 7.52
CA TYR A 47 -17.51 22.06 6.20
C TYR A 47 -17.75 20.96 5.17
N ARG A 48 -18.42 21.30 4.08
CA ARG A 48 -18.64 20.37 2.98
C ARG A 48 -17.36 20.21 2.17
N PHE A 49 -16.77 19.01 2.20
CA PHE A 49 -15.57 18.68 1.43
C PHE A 49 -15.93 18.45 -0.03
N TYR A 50 -16.11 19.57 -0.76
CA TYR A 50 -16.59 19.61 -2.13
C TYR A 50 -15.73 20.54 -2.98
N ASP A 51 -15.45 20.13 -4.22
CA ASP A 51 -14.75 20.95 -5.20
C ASP A 51 -15.76 21.70 -6.04
N GLU A 52 -15.87 23.01 -5.82
CA GLU A 52 -16.83 23.85 -6.54
C GLU A 52 -16.49 23.99 -8.03
N ASN A 53 -15.23 23.83 -8.41
CA ASN A 53 -14.80 23.89 -9.80
C ASN A 53 -15.13 22.60 -10.55
N LYS A 54 -14.81 21.46 -9.96
CA LYS A 54 -15.09 20.13 -10.53
C LYS A 54 -16.53 19.69 -10.30
N LYS A 55 -17.31 20.41 -9.50
CA LYS A 55 -18.70 20.06 -9.12
C LYS A 55 -18.84 18.63 -8.55
N ALA A 56 -17.83 18.19 -7.83
CA ALA A 56 -17.74 16.86 -7.26
C ALA A 56 -17.22 16.88 -5.82
N SER A 57 -17.49 15.84 -5.05
CA SER A 57 -16.83 15.65 -3.75
C SER A 57 -15.34 15.46 -3.98
N LYS A 58 -14.50 16.08 -3.14
CA LYS A 58 -13.07 15.83 -3.14
C LYS A 58 -12.81 14.38 -2.69
N TYR A 59 -11.71 13.81 -3.16
CA TYR A 59 -11.32 12.47 -2.75
C TYR A 59 -11.08 12.40 -1.25
N TRP A 60 -11.72 11.45 -0.62
CA TRP A 60 -11.46 11.05 0.76
C TRP A 60 -11.77 9.56 0.92
N ARG A 61 -10.89 8.82 1.55
CA ARG A 61 -11.08 7.41 1.84
C ARG A 61 -10.55 7.08 3.22
N ASP A 62 -11.34 6.37 4.01
CA ASP A 62 -10.88 5.81 5.27
C ASP A 62 -10.00 4.58 4.99
N VAL A 63 -8.81 4.58 5.57
CA VAL A 63 -7.84 3.47 5.48
C VAL A 63 -7.58 2.84 6.85
N GLY A 64 -8.58 2.87 7.73
CA GLY A 64 -8.49 2.35 9.10
C GLY A 64 -8.38 0.83 9.21
N THR A 65 -8.55 0.09 8.11
CA THR A 65 -8.36 -1.36 8.06
C THR A 65 -7.34 -1.74 6.99
N LEU A 66 -6.71 -2.93 7.13
CA LEU A 66 -5.76 -3.44 6.15
C LEU A 66 -6.42 -3.64 4.77
N ASP A 67 -7.67 -4.10 4.74
CA ASP A 67 -8.42 -4.24 3.49
C ASP A 67 -8.67 -2.90 2.83
N ALA A 68 -9.13 -1.89 3.57
CA ALA A 68 -9.35 -0.55 3.03
C ALA A 68 -8.04 0.10 2.55
N TYR A 69 -6.93 -0.10 3.26
CA TYR A 69 -5.60 0.33 2.83
C TYR A 69 -5.17 -0.37 1.54
N PHE A 70 -5.36 -1.69 1.46
CA PHE A 70 -5.04 -2.47 0.27
C PHE A 70 -5.84 -1.98 -0.94
N GLU A 71 -7.15 -1.85 -0.81
CA GLU A 71 -8.02 -1.38 -1.88
C GLU A 71 -7.66 0.03 -2.35
N ALA A 72 -7.38 0.96 -1.41
CA ALA A 72 -6.97 2.32 -1.76
C ALA A 72 -5.67 2.35 -2.60
N ASN A 73 -4.74 1.43 -2.33
CA ASN A 73 -3.53 1.30 -3.14
C ASN A 73 -3.78 0.65 -4.50
N MET A 74 -4.67 -0.35 -4.55
CA MET A 74 -5.03 -0.99 -5.83
C MET A 74 -5.76 -0.04 -6.76
N ASP A 75 -6.57 0.87 -6.24
CA ASP A 75 -7.23 1.91 -7.04
C ASP A 75 -6.21 2.79 -7.78
N LEU A 76 -5.02 3.04 -7.21
CA LEU A 76 -3.95 3.80 -7.88
C LEU A 76 -3.43 3.11 -9.15
N CYS A 77 -3.58 1.80 -9.25
CA CYS A 77 -3.16 1.01 -10.41
C CYS A 77 -4.19 1.07 -11.55
N GLY A 78 -5.39 1.61 -11.30
CA GLY A 78 -6.43 1.75 -12.30
C GLY A 78 -6.06 2.76 -13.40
N VAL A 79 -6.66 2.59 -14.59
CA VAL A 79 -6.44 3.49 -15.74
C VAL A 79 -6.89 4.92 -15.45
N THR A 80 -7.99 5.06 -14.71
CA THR A 80 -8.55 6.35 -14.29
C THR A 80 -8.80 6.33 -12.79
N PRO A 81 -7.71 6.44 -11.96
CA PRO A 81 -7.87 6.39 -10.53
C PRO A 81 -8.63 7.63 -10.02
N GLU A 82 -9.51 7.44 -9.06
CA GLU A 82 -10.23 8.54 -8.43
C GLU A 82 -9.25 9.51 -7.74
N PHE A 83 -8.20 8.97 -7.11
CA PHE A 83 -7.08 9.71 -6.56
C PHE A 83 -5.91 9.72 -7.55
N ASN A 84 -5.76 10.84 -8.26
CA ASN A 84 -4.73 10.97 -9.29
C ASN A 84 -3.42 11.52 -8.71
N LEU A 85 -2.39 10.69 -8.61
CA LEU A 85 -1.04 11.09 -8.17
C LEU A 85 -0.35 12.07 -9.12
N TYR A 86 -0.82 12.17 -10.36
CA TYR A 86 -0.23 12.99 -11.42
C TYR A 86 -0.99 14.29 -11.67
N ASP A 87 -1.92 14.66 -10.79
CA ASP A 87 -2.66 15.93 -10.89
C ASP A 87 -1.73 17.11 -10.55
N PRO A 88 -1.36 17.97 -11.52
CA PRO A 88 -0.49 19.12 -11.29
C PRO A 88 -1.17 20.21 -10.48
N GLU A 89 -2.50 20.25 -10.45
CA GLU A 89 -3.26 21.24 -9.68
C GLU A 89 -3.36 20.84 -8.19
N TRP A 90 -3.15 19.56 -7.89
CA TRP A 90 -3.11 19.05 -6.51
C TRP A 90 -1.89 18.17 -6.26
N PRO A 91 -0.67 18.72 -6.28
CA PRO A 91 0.54 17.95 -6.10
C PRO A 91 0.67 17.44 -4.68
N LEU A 92 0.98 16.16 -4.55
CA LEU A 92 1.28 15.54 -3.26
C LEU A 92 2.68 15.96 -2.80
N ARG A 93 2.73 16.80 -1.77
CA ARG A 93 3.98 17.26 -1.15
C ARG A 93 4.32 16.38 0.06
N THR A 94 4.90 15.22 -0.20
CA THR A 94 5.36 14.30 0.84
C THR A 94 6.86 14.06 0.72
N TYR A 95 7.46 13.43 1.74
CA TYR A 95 8.85 13.03 1.67
C TYR A 95 9.05 12.00 0.55
N GLN A 96 9.92 12.34 -0.38
CA GLN A 96 10.37 11.46 -1.45
C GLN A 96 11.87 11.24 -1.30
N PRO A 97 12.32 10.01 -1.00
CA PRO A 97 13.75 9.72 -0.95
C PRO A 97 14.36 9.94 -2.33
N GLN A 98 15.54 10.58 -2.37
CA GLN A 98 16.30 10.68 -3.61
C GLN A 98 16.79 9.30 -4.00
N ALA A 99 16.26 8.75 -5.06
CA ALA A 99 16.62 7.46 -5.60
C ALA A 99 16.68 7.52 -7.14
N PRO A 100 17.50 6.69 -7.80
CA PRO A 100 17.52 6.65 -9.26
C PRO A 100 16.17 6.17 -9.81
N PRO A 101 15.88 6.42 -11.09
CA PRO A 101 14.69 5.89 -11.74
C PRO A 101 14.57 4.38 -11.60
N ALA A 102 13.35 3.87 -11.64
CA ALA A 102 13.09 2.44 -11.68
C ALA A 102 13.74 1.78 -12.90
N LYS A 103 14.32 0.59 -12.70
CA LYS A 103 15.07 -0.13 -13.75
C LYS A 103 14.46 -1.51 -14.00
N PHE A 104 14.14 -1.77 -15.27
CA PHE A 104 13.69 -3.09 -15.74
C PHE A 104 14.80 -3.71 -16.57
N VAL A 105 15.17 -4.96 -16.27
CA VAL A 105 16.27 -5.64 -16.94
C VAL A 105 15.89 -7.05 -17.34
N PHE A 106 16.67 -7.60 -18.27
CA PHE A 106 16.45 -8.87 -18.94
C PHE A 106 15.19 -8.88 -19.82
N ALA A 107 15.41 -8.66 -21.10
CA ALA A 107 14.40 -8.81 -22.16
C ALA A 107 14.83 -10.00 -23.06
N GLU A 108 14.96 -11.19 -22.47
CA GLU A 108 15.30 -12.40 -23.20
C GLU A 108 14.01 -13.04 -23.73
N GLN A 109 13.78 -12.89 -25.02
CA GLN A 109 12.56 -13.37 -25.67
C GLN A 109 12.34 -14.88 -25.43
N GLY A 110 11.17 -15.25 -24.94
CA GLY A 110 10.81 -16.64 -24.66
C GLY A 110 11.40 -17.23 -23.36
N ARG A 111 12.22 -16.46 -22.62
CA ARG A 111 12.82 -16.93 -21.35
C ARG A 111 12.38 -16.08 -20.15
N ARG A 112 12.76 -14.80 -20.12
CA ARG A 112 12.44 -13.85 -19.05
C ARG A 112 12.39 -12.43 -19.56
N CYS A 113 11.42 -11.67 -19.05
CA CYS A 113 11.31 -10.26 -19.34
C CYS A 113 10.97 -9.51 -18.06
N GLY A 114 11.71 -8.44 -17.76
CA GLY A 114 11.37 -7.52 -16.65
C GLY A 114 10.29 -6.57 -17.13
N GLN A 115 9.07 -6.70 -16.63
CA GLN A 115 7.93 -5.89 -17.04
C GLN A 115 6.99 -5.58 -15.88
N ALA A 116 6.29 -4.47 -15.99
CA ALA A 116 5.20 -4.09 -15.10
C ALA A 116 4.02 -3.60 -15.93
N LEU A 117 2.82 -4.12 -15.63
CA LEU A 117 1.57 -3.81 -16.29
C LEU A 117 0.58 -3.28 -15.25
N ASP A 118 -0.14 -2.23 -15.58
CA ASP A 118 -1.14 -1.60 -14.70
C ASP A 118 -0.65 -1.44 -13.25
N SER A 119 0.58 -0.94 -13.09
CA SER A 119 1.29 -0.94 -11.81
C SER A 119 1.96 0.39 -11.53
N VAL A 120 2.07 0.75 -10.25
CA VAL A 120 2.80 1.94 -9.80
C VAL A 120 4.17 1.55 -9.27
N ILE A 121 5.24 2.01 -9.94
CA ILE A 121 6.62 1.65 -9.60
C ILE A 121 7.39 2.88 -9.15
N SER A 122 7.80 2.90 -7.89
CA SER A 122 8.54 4.00 -7.28
C SER A 122 10.02 4.04 -7.71
N PRO A 123 10.71 5.19 -7.53
CA PRO A 123 12.15 5.30 -7.78
C PRO A 123 12.98 4.30 -6.95
N GLY A 124 14.15 3.93 -7.47
CA GLY A 124 15.07 2.98 -6.83
C GLY A 124 14.72 1.51 -7.02
N CYS A 125 13.57 1.21 -7.63
CA CYS A 125 13.16 -0.18 -7.88
C CYS A 125 13.99 -0.83 -8.99
N ILE A 126 14.27 -2.12 -8.83
CA ILE A 126 14.90 -2.95 -9.87
C ILE A 126 14.05 -4.20 -10.06
N VAL A 127 13.51 -4.37 -11.26
CA VAL A 127 12.76 -5.57 -11.66
C VAL A 127 13.58 -6.36 -12.67
N SER A 128 14.05 -7.55 -12.26
CA SER A 128 14.95 -8.39 -13.05
C SER A 128 14.19 -9.58 -13.63
N GLY A 129 13.83 -9.54 -14.93
CA GLY A 129 13.23 -10.70 -15.61
C GLY A 129 12.03 -11.31 -14.89
N SER A 130 11.10 -10.47 -14.46
CA SER A 130 9.91 -10.84 -13.71
C SER A 130 8.70 -10.03 -14.16
N THR A 131 7.53 -10.56 -13.94
CA THR A 131 6.26 -9.91 -14.29
C THR A 131 5.61 -9.36 -13.05
N ILE A 132 5.30 -8.06 -13.09
CA ILE A 132 4.52 -7.34 -12.09
C ILE A 132 3.20 -6.95 -12.74
N ASN A 133 2.10 -7.22 -12.07
CA ASN A 133 0.77 -6.87 -12.58
C ASN A 133 -0.10 -6.27 -11.49
N GLY A 134 -0.79 -5.17 -11.80
CA GLY A 134 -1.76 -4.52 -10.92
C GLY A 134 -1.22 -4.24 -9.51
N SER A 135 0.06 -3.85 -9.38
CA SER A 135 0.74 -3.83 -8.09
C SER A 135 1.44 -2.50 -7.81
N VAL A 136 1.65 -2.22 -6.53
CA VAL A 136 2.37 -1.03 -6.07
C VAL A 136 3.72 -1.45 -5.50
N LEU A 137 4.81 -0.99 -6.12
CA LEU A 137 6.17 -1.14 -5.62
C LEU A 137 6.66 0.18 -5.02
N CYS A 138 6.83 0.21 -3.71
CA CYS A 138 7.39 1.35 -2.99
C CYS A 138 8.90 1.53 -3.27
N PRO A 139 9.53 2.64 -2.84
CA PRO A 139 10.92 2.92 -3.16
C PRO A 139 11.91 1.81 -2.77
N ASN A 140 12.92 1.60 -3.61
CA ASN A 140 14.04 0.68 -3.39
C ASN A 140 13.64 -0.81 -3.34
N VAL A 141 12.48 -1.20 -3.86
CA VAL A 141 12.11 -2.62 -3.99
C VAL A 141 12.97 -3.30 -5.05
N ARG A 142 13.44 -4.51 -4.74
CA ARG A 142 14.20 -5.34 -5.67
C ARG A 142 13.53 -6.67 -5.91
N VAL A 143 13.17 -6.96 -7.16
CA VAL A 143 12.58 -8.22 -7.59
C VAL A 143 13.59 -8.97 -8.46
N HIS A 144 13.97 -10.18 -8.02
CA HIS A 144 14.84 -11.07 -8.79
C HIS A 144 14.07 -11.79 -9.90
N SER A 145 14.79 -12.54 -10.76
CA SER A 145 14.23 -13.15 -11.97
C SER A 145 13.20 -14.25 -11.69
N PHE A 146 12.29 -14.42 -12.64
CA PHE A 146 11.26 -15.47 -12.66
C PHE A 146 10.22 -15.34 -11.53
N CYS A 147 10.00 -14.12 -11.04
CA CYS A 147 8.93 -13.86 -10.08
C CYS A 147 7.65 -13.43 -10.80
N GLU A 148 6.54 -13.76 -10.17
CA GLU A 148 5.21 -13.29 -10.54
C GLU A 148 4.63 -12.53 -9.35
N ILE A 149 4.31 -11.25 -9.54
CA ILE A 149 3.70 -10.41 -8.51
C ILE A 149 2.40 -9.86 -9.08
N ASP A 150 1.31 -10.18 -8.44
CA ASP A 150 -0.04 -9.82 -8.88
C ASP A 150 -0.83 -9.17 -7.75
N GLN A 151 -1.48 -8.05 -8.04
CA GLN A 151 -2.34 -7.33 -7.10
C GLN A 151 -1.73 -7.22 -5.69
N SER A 152 -0.52 -6.69 -5.57
CA SER A 152 0.21 -6.70 -4.31
C SER A 152 0.89 -5.37 -4.03
N ILE A 153 1.11 -5.10 -2.74
CA ILE A 153 1.82 -3.92 -2.27
C ILE A 153 3.13 -4.38 -1.67
N LEU A 154 4.25 -3.95 -2.24
CA LEU A 154 5.58 -4.19 -1.71
C LEU A 154 6.10 -2.89 -1.09
N MET A 155 6.24 -2.89 0.23
CA MET A 155 6.69 -1.73 0.99
C MET A 155 8.17 -1.40 0.75
N PRO A 156 8.67 -0.21 1.17
CA PRO A 156 10.04 0.20 0.88
C PRO A 156 11.10 -0.83 1.28
N GLY A 157 12.10 -1.02 0.42
CA GLY A 157 13.24 -1.89 0.71
C GLY A 157 13.02 -3.40 0.58
N VAL A 158 11.80 -3.83 0.26
CA VAL A 158 11.49 -5.26 0.07
C VAL A 158 12.38 -5.89 -1.01
N ARG A 159 12.87 -7.10 -0.72
CA ARG A 159 13.67 -7.89 -1.67
C ARG A 159 13.00 -9.23 -1.93
N VAL A 160 12.65 -9.48 -3.17
CA VAL A 160 11.97 -10.72 -3.60
C VAL A 160 12.97 -11.65 -4.27
N GLY A 161 13.15 -12.82 -3.69
CA GLY A 161 14.02 -13.89 -4.20
C GLY A 161 13.47 -14.51 -5.49
N ARG A 162 14.37 -15.18 -6.27
CA ARG A 162 13.99 -15.81 -7.55
C ARG A 162 12.82 -16.78 -7.39
N HIS A 163 11.97 -16.89 -8.41
CA HIS A 163 10.84 -17.83 -8.49
C HIS A 163 9.78 -17.62 -7.42
N ALA A 164 9.78 -16.50 -6.73
CA ALA A 164 8.72 -16.18 -5.80
C ALA A 164 7.43 -15.83 -6.54
N ARG A 165 6.31 -16.26 -6.01
CA ARG A 165 4.97 -15.95 -6.50
C ARG A 165 4.19 -15.26 -5.38
N ILE A 166 3.76 -14.06 -5.65
CA ILE A 166 3.06 -13.21 -4.66
C ILE A 166 1.76 -12.73 -5.27
N ARG A 167 0.68 -12.94 -4.58
CA ARG A 167 -0.64 -12.49 -5.03
C ARG A 167 -1.45 -11.96 -3.86
N ARG A 168 -2.15 -10.84 -4.10
CA ARG A 168 -3.07 -10.23 -3.15
C ARG A 168 -2.47 -10.10 -1.74
N ALA A 169 -1.29 -9.48 -1.69
CA ALA A 169 -0.50 -9.42 -0.46
C ALA A 169 0.03 -8.02 -0.18
N ILE A 170 0.26 -7.74 1.09
CA ILE A 170 1.03 -6.59 1.58
C ILE A 170 2.32 -7.15 2.18
N ILE A 171 3.45 -6.82 1.56
CA ILE A 171 4.77 -7.20 2.08
C ILE A 171 5.36 -6.01 2.81
N ASP A 172 5.61 -6.16 4.10
CA ASP A 172 6.08 -5.08 4.95
C ASP A 172 7.51 -4.64 4.63
N ARG A 173 7.90 -3.48 5.16
CA ARG A 173 9.18 -2.82 4.90
C ARG A 173 10.37 -3.75 5.17
N ASP A 174 11.36 -3.68 4.28
CA ASP A 174 12.64 -4.37 4.37
C ASP A 174 12.55 -5.91 4.46
N VAL A 175 11.36 -6.49 4.24
CA VAL A 175 11.16 -7.94 4.22
C VAL A 175 11.97 -8.60 3.11
N LEU A 176 12.64 -9.71 3.45
CA LEU A 176 13.33 -10.57 2.52
C LEU A 176 12.43 -11.77 2.19
N VAL A 177 11.77 -11.71 1.05
CA VAL A 177 10.98 -12.86 0.54
C VAL A 177 11.96 -13.88 -0.03
N PRO A 178 11.99 -15.11 0.50
CA PRO A 178 12.95 -16.12 0.06
C PRO A 178 12.69 -16.62 -1.36
N ARG A 179 13.70 -17.26 -1.94
CA ARG A 179 13.56 -17.93 -3.24
C ARG A 179 12.47 -18.98 -3.20
N GLY A 180 11.60 -18.99 -4.22
CA GLY A 180 10.52 -19.97 -4.36
C GLY A 180 9.36 -19.80 -3.39
N ALA A 181 9.32 -18.70 -2.66
CA ALA A 181 8.19 -18.37 -1.77
C ALA A 181 6.89 -18.26 -2.57
N VAL A 182 5.82 -18.81 -2.02
CA VAL A 182 4.48 -18.74 -2.59
C VAL A 182 3.54 -18.11 -1.54
N ILE A 183 3.02 -16.94 -1.84
CA ILE A 183 2.22 -16.11 -0.94
C ILE A 183 0.91 -15.75 -1.64
N GLY A 184 -0.24 -15.96 -0.98
CA GLY A 184 -1.56 -15.62 -1.50
C GLY A 184 -2.14 -16.62 -2.50
N TYR A 185 -1.58 -17.82 -2.59
CA TYR A 185 -2.07 -18.90 -3.46
C TYR A 185 -2.64 -20.08 -2.68
N TYR A 186 -2.21 -20.28 -1.46
CA TYR A 186 -2.63 -21.41 -0.62
C TYR A 186 -3.19 -20.90 0.70
N SER A 187 -4.49 -20.65 0.75
CA SER A 187 -5.17 -19.98 1.87
C SER A 187 -4.90 -20.64 3.24
N ASP A 188 -4.79 -21.96 3.31
CA ASP A 188 -4.52 -22.67 4.55
C ASP A 188 -3.08 -22.49 5.02
N GLU A 189 -2.12 -22.49 4.10
CA GLU A 189 -0.71 -22.22 4.41
C GLU A 189 -0.50 -20.76 4.74
N ASP A 190 -1.16 -19.84 4.01
CA ASP A 190 -1.09 -18.42 4.28
C ASP A 190 -1.61 -18.08 5.68
N ARG A 191 -2.75 -18.65 6.10
CA ARG A 191 -3.33 -18.45 7.44
C ARG A 191 -2.49 -19.04 8.58
N ARG A 192 -1.72 -20.08 8.31
CA ARG A 192 -0.83 -20.68 9.32
C ARG A 192 0.41 -19.83 9.58
N ARG A 193 0.88 -19.08 8.58
CA ARG A 193 2.17 -18.42 8.55
C ARG A 193 2.09 -16.91 8.64
N HIS A 194 0.98 -16.35 8.20
CA HIS A 194 0.79 -14.92 8.02
C HIS A 194 -0.54 -14.45 8.60
N THR A 195 -0.66 -13.16 8.80
CA THR A 195 -1.96 -12.53 9.03
C THR A 195 -2.71 -12.47 7.70
N VAL A 196 -3.93 -13.01 7.67
CA VAL A 196 -4.83 -12.93 6.52
C VAL A 196 -6.09 -12.19 6.94
N THR A 197 -6.42 -11.13 6.22
CA THR A 197 -7.60 -10.32 6.50
C THR A 197 -8.89 -11.03 6.10
N ASP A 198 -10.04 -10.49 6.52
CA ASP A 198 -11.36 -11.01 6.11
C ASP A 198 -11.56 -10.89 4.58
N GLY A 199 -10.99 -9.86 3.95
CA GLY A 199 -10.96 -9.68 2.50
C GLY A 199 -9.97 -10.60 1.76
N GLY A 200 -9.22 -11.46 2.49
CA GLY A 200 -8.27 -12.40 1.92
C GLY A 200 -6.93 -11.77 1.49
N VAL A 201 -6.57 -10.62 2.05
CA VAL A 201 -5.27 -10.00 1.83
C VAL A 201 -4.25 -10.63 2.78
N VAL A 202 -3.14 -11.12 2.26
CA VAL A 202 -2.06 -11.72 3.06
C VAL A 202 -1.07 -10.64 3.47
N VAL A 203 -0.81 -10.50 4.76
CA VAL A 203 0.16 -9.53 5.29
C VAL A 203 1.40 -10.27 5.78
N VAL A 204 2.54 -9.95 5.18
CA VAL A 204 3.84 -10.60 5.50
C VAL A 204 4.74 -9.60 6.18
N THR A 205 5.21 -9.96 7.37
CA THR A 205 6.13 -9.17 8.19
C THR A 205 7.54 -9.76 8.24
N ALA A 206 8.50 -9.05 8.80
CA ALA A 206 9.88 -9.54 8.91
C ALA A 206 10.05 -10.80 9.78
N ASN A 207 9.05 -11.11 10.60
CA ASN A 207 9.07 -12.29 11.49
C ASN A 207 8.41 -13.53 10.87
N ASP A 208 7.84 -13.40 9.69
CA ASP A 208 7.10 -14.47 9.04
C ASP A 208 8.01 -15.35 8.18
N GLU A 209 7.69 -16.63 8.11
CA GLU A 209 8.36 -17.59 7.25
C GLU A 209 7.42 -18.05 6.12
N PRO A 210 7.49 -17.45 4.93
CA PRO A 210 6.63 -17.80 3.81
C PRO A 210 6.77 -19.27 3.38
N TYR A 211 5.67 -19.84 2.90
CA TYR A 211 5.69 -21.16 2.29
C TYR A 211 6.60 -21.17 1.06
N ILE A 212 7.52 -22.12 1.01
CA ILE A 212 8.41 -22.35 -0.14
C ILE A 212 7.90 -23.59 -0.87
N ALA A 213 7.42 -23.40 -2.10
CA ALA A 213 7.02 -24.52 -2.93
C ALA A 213 8.22 -25.39 -3.26
N PRO A 214 8.05 -26.73 -3.35
CA PRO A 214 9.09 -27.59 -3.89
C PRO A 214 9.51 -27.10 -5.28
N ILE A 215 10.81 -26.90 -5.48
CA ILE A 215 11.35 -26.44 -6.77
C ILE A 215 11.33 -27.66 -7.71
N ASP A 216 10.71 -27.50 -8.86
CA ASP A 216 10.83 -28.50 -9.93
C ASP A 216 12.26 -28.44 -10.50
N GLU A 217 13.08 -29.43 -10.13
CA GLU A 217 14.48 -29.50 -10.56
C GLU A 217 14.63 -29.58 -12.09
N ARG A 218 13.60 -30.04 -12.81
CA ARG A 218 13.61 -30.10 -14.28
C ARG A 218 13.45 -28.70 -14.89
N ALA A 219 12.59 -27.87 -14.28
CA ALA A 219 12.45 -26.47 -14.67
C ALA A 219 13.76 -25.69 -14.40
N LEU A 220 14.42 -25.98 -13.27
CA LEU A 220 15.70 -25.37 -12.92
C LEU A 220 16.82 -25.73 -13.89
N ALA A 221 16.90 -26.98 -14.34
CA ALA A 221 17.89 -27.43 -15.31
C ALA A 221 17.70 -26.77 -16.69
N ALA A 222 16.45 -26.53 -17.10
CA ALA A 222 16.14 -25.85 -18.35
C ALA A 222 16.52 -24.35 -18.33
N GLU A 223 16.61 -23.73 -17.14
CA GLU A 223 17.05 -22.33 -16.98
C GLU A 223 18.58 -22.15 -17.04
N LEU A 224 19.32 -23.22 -16.74
CA LEU A 224 20.80 -23.22 -16.74
C LEU A 224 21.41 -23.62 -18.09
N ALA A 225 20.60 -24.17 -18.98
CA ALA A 225 20.98 -24.54 -20.35
C ALA A 225 20.70 -23.39 -21.34
#